data_be089a46852442887cae3d47cbd91449
#
_entry.id   be089a46852442887cae3d47cbd91449
#
_cell.length_a   1.000
_cell.length_b   1.000
_cell.length_c   1.000
_cell.angle_alpha   90.00
_cell.angle_beta   90.00
_cell.angle_gamma   90.00
#
_symmetry.space_group_name_H-M   'P 1'
#
loop_
_entity.id
_entity.type
_entity.pdbx_description
1 polymer ?
#
loop_
_entity_poly.entity_id
_entity_poly.type
_entity_poly.pdbx_seq_one_letter_code
_entity_poly.pdbx_strand_id
1 'polypeptide(L)'
;MSVKIDIPKAEIEAFCRRNRIRRLALFGSVLGDDFGPESDVDVLVEFEPGARVGLITLAGMEIELSQLLGRKAEMHTVKGLNPHVRDEVLRAAEAQYEQV
;
A
#
# COMPACT_ATOMS: atom_id res chain seq x y z
N MET A 1 6.95 6.22 -14.15
CA MET A 1 6.22 4.98 -14.38
C MET A 1 4.79 5.10 -13.91
N SER A 2 3.82 4.74 -14.71
CA SER A 2 2.43 4.91 -14.33
C SER A 2 1.89 3.67 -13.62
N VAL A 3 1.06 3.93 -12.61
CA VAL A 3 0.31 2.88 -11.92
C VAL A 3 -0.83 2.44 -12.84
N LYS A 4 -1.15 1.15 -12.84
CA LYS A 4 -2.11 0.55 -13.77
C LYS A 4 -3.57 0.68 -13.35
N ILE A 5 -3.86 1.32 -12.21
CA ILE A 5 -5.22 1.52 -11.72
C ILE A 5 -5.42 2.98 -11.35
N ASP A 6 -6.68 3.39 -11.25
CA ASP A 6 -7.02 4.72 -10.78
C ASP A 6 -6.85 4.79 -9.26
N ILE A 7 -6.22 5.86 -8.80
CA ILE A 7 -5.98 6.07 -7.37
C ILE A 7 -6.83 7.25 -6.90
N PRO A 8 -7.83 7.01 -6.03
CA PRO A 8 -8.66 8.11 -5.49
C PRO A 8 -7.88 8.85 -4.41
N LYS A 9 -7.06 9.82 -4.82
CA LYS A 9 -6.07 10.43 -3.94
C LYS A 9 -6.63 11.06 -2.68
N ALA A 10 -7.77 11.73 -2.76
CA ALA A 10 -8.36 12.35 -1.58
C ALA A 10 -8.81 11.30 -0.57
N GLU A 11 -9.39 10.20 -1.05
CA GLU A 11 -9.85 9.12 -0.18
C GLU A 11 -8.67 8.34 0.41
N ILE A 12 -7.61 8.15 -0.37
CA ILE A 12 -6.38 7.52 0.13
C ILE A 12 -5.73 8.37 1.21
N GLU A 13 -5.70 9.69 1.02
CA GLU A 13 -5.16 10.59 2.05
C GLU A 13 -5.96 10.50 3.34
N ALA A 14 -7.30 10.52 3.25
CA ALA A 14 -8.17 10.40 4.41
C ALA A 14 -8.00 9.05 5.10
N PHE A 15 -7.89 7.97 4.31
CA PHE A 15 -7.65 6.63 4.82
C PHE A 15 -6.34 6.58 5.61
N CYS A 16 -5.27 7.14 5.05
CA CYS A 16 -3.96 7.14 5.70
C CYS A 16 -3.98 7.92 7.01
N ARG A 17 -4.64 9.10 7.01
CA ARG A 17 -4.72 9.91 8.23
C ARG A 17 -5.50 9.22 9.34
N ARG A 18 -6.62 8.58 9.00
CA ARG A 18 -7.42 7.86 9.98
C ARG A 18 -6.69 6.68 10.60
N ASN A 19 -5.82 6.06 9.83
CA ASN A 19 -5.14 4.84 10.24
C ASN A 19 -3.69 5.08 10.67
N ARG A 20 -3.28 6.35 10.82
CA ARG A 20 -1.95 6.73 11.26
C ARG A 20 -0.86 6.18 10.36
N ILE A 21 -1.13 6.13 9.06
CA ILE A 21 -0.16 5.75 8.05
C ILE A 21 0.63 6.99 7.66
N ARG A 22 1.95 6.91 7.75
CA ARG A 22 2.84 8.00 7.37
C ARG A 22 3.15 7.98 5.89
N ARG A 23 3.24 6.80 5.29
CA ARG A 23 3.55 6.65 3.88
C ARG A 23 2.82 5.44 3.33
N LEU A 24 2.26 5.60 2.14
CA LEU A 24 1.60 4.50 1.42
C LEU A 24 2.13 4.51 0.00
N ALA A 25 2.67 3.38 -0.45
CA ALA A 25 3.22 3.25 -1.79
C ALA A 25 2.73 1.97 -2.44
N LEU A 26 2.71 1.94 -3.75
CA LEU A 26 2.34 0.75 -4.52
C LEU A 26 3.59 0.11 -5.10
N PHE A 27 3.62 -1.22 -5.12
CA PHE A 27 4.73 -1.94 -5.72
C PHE A 27 4.23 -3.24 -6.34
N GLY A 28 5.14 -3.98 -6.96
CA GLY A 28 4.83 -5.26 -7.55
C GLY A 28 4.14 -5.14 -8.90
N SER A 29 3.24 -6.07 -9.21
CA SER A 29 2.67 -6.20 -10.54
C SER A 29 1.90 -4.98 -11.03
N VAL A 30 1.33 -4.19 -10.13
CA VAL A 30 0.59 -3.00 -10.52
C VAL A 30 1.46 -1.96 -11.24
N LEU A 31 2.78 -2.04 -11.07
CA LEU A 31 3.74 -1.16 -11.73
C LEU A 31 4.27 -1.75 -13.04
N GLY A 32 3.97 -3.01 -13.32
CA GLY A 32 4.52 -3.73 -14.46
C GLY A 32 3.50 -4.07 -15.51
N ASP A 33 3.97 -4.75 -16.57
CA ASP A 33 3.13 -5.14 -17.69
C ASP A 33 2.31 -6.39 -17.41
N ASP A 34 2.63 -7.11 -16.35
CA ASP A 34 1.96 -8.36 -16.00
C ASP A 34 0.66 -8.15 -15.21
N PHE A 35 0.33 -6.92 -14.88
CA PHE A 35 -0.86 -6.64 -14.08
C PHE A 35 -2.12 -6.90 -14.92
N GLY A 36 -2.96 -7.79 -14.43
CA GLY A 36 -4.19 -8.18 -15.11
C GLY A 36 -5.42 -8.04 -14.23
N PRO A 37 -6.60 -8.41 -14.76
CA PRO A 37 -7.86 -8.24 -14.02
C PRO A 37 -7.94 -8.96 -12.70
N GLU A 38 -7.16 -10.02 -12.50
CA GLU A 38 -7.17 -10.80 -11.29
C GLU A 38 -5.94 -10.58 -10.41
N SER A 39 -5.07 -9.66 -10.80
CA SER A 39 -3.87 -9.37 -10.01
C SER A 39 -4.23 -8.57 -8.78
N ASP A 40 -3.61 -8.92 -7.65
CA ASP A 40 -3.76 -8.16 -6.42
C ASP A 40 -2.87 -6.92 -6.48
N VAL A 41 -3.23 -5.90 -5.71
CA VAL A 41 -2.44 -4.68 -5.59
C VAL A 41 -1.59 -4.79 -4.33
N ASP A 42 -0.28 -4.78 -4.51
CA ASP A 42 0.65 -4.82 -3.38
C ASP A 42 0.89 -3.41 -2.87
N VAL A 43 0.65 -3.20 -1.60
CA VAL A 43 0.73 -1.87 -0.97
C VAL A 43 1.73 -1.93 0.17
N LEU A 44 2.70 -1.03 0.13
CA LEU A 44 3.68 -0.89 1.19
C LEU A 44 3.28 0.29 2.08
N VAL A 45 3.13 0.04 3.39
CA VAL A 45 2.75 1.08 4.33
C VAL A 45 3.80 1.25 5.41
N GLU A 46 3.97 2.50 5.84
CA GLU A 46 4.78 2.85 7.00
C GLU A 46 3.87 3.63 7.94
N PHE A 47 3.79 3.16 9.19
CA PHE A 47 2.95 3.82 10.18
C PHE A 47 3.71 4.92 10.91
N GLU A 48 2.96 5.85 11.49
CA GLU A 48 3.56 6.91 12.31
C GLU A 48 4.28 6.30 13.51
N PRO A 49 5.36 6.92 13.99
CA PRO A 49 6.04 6.43 15.18
C PRO A 49 5.07 6.34 16.36
N GLY A 50 5.13 5.22 17.07
CA GLY A 50 4.25 4.98 18.20
C GLY A 50 2.89 4.37 17.84
N ALA A 51 2.54 4.29 16.57
CA ALA A 51 1.30 3.63 16.17
C ALA A 51 1.41 2.13 16.42
N ARG A 52 0.38 1.56 17.03
CA ARG A 52 0.32 0.13 17.31
C ARG A 52 -0.78 -0.48 16.48
N VAL A 53 -0.41 -1.36 15.57
CA VAL A 53 -1.37 -1.96 14.62
C VAL A 53 -1.28 -3.47 14.75
N GLY A 54 -2.36 -4.06 15.25
CA GLY A 54 -2.46 -5.52 15.34
C GLY A 54 -2.94 -6.13 14.03
N LEU A 55 -2.92 -7.45 13.97
CA LEU A 55 -3.29 -8.17 12.75
C LEU A 55 -4.75 -7.96 12.36
N ILE A 56 -5.65 -7.92 13.34
CA ILE A 56 -7.07 -7.72 13.06
C ILE A 56 -7.31 -6.32 12.47
N THR A 57 -6.66 -5.32 13.05
CA THR A 57 -6.76 -3.95 12.56
C THR A 57 -6.20 -3.85 11.14
N LEU A 58 -5.06 -4.50 10.90
CA LEU A 58 -4.45 -4.51 9.58
C LEU A 58 -5.37 -5.17 8.55
N ALA A 59 -6.03 -6.28 8.92
CA ALA A 59 -6.98 -6.93 8.02
C ALA A 59 -8.16 -6.02 7.67
N GLY A 60 -8.65 -5.25 8.64
CA GLY A 60 -9.71 -4.27 8.39
C GLY A 60 -9.26 -3.18 7.45
N MET A 61 -8.02 -2.72 7.59
CA MET A 61 -7.45 -1.73 6.67
C MET A 61 -7.37 -2.28 5.25
N GLU A 62 -6.98 -3.54 5.08
CA GLU A 62 -6.92 -4.16 3.76
C GLU A 62 -8.29 -4.21 3.09
N ILE A 63 -9.32 -4.53 3.85
CA ILE A 63 -10.69 -4.57 3.32
C ILE A 63 -11.10 -3.18 2.84
N GLU A 64 -10.89 -2.17 3.66
CA GLU A 64 -11.25 -0.80 3.31
C GLU A 64 -10.46 -0.32 2.08
N LEU A 65 -9.16 -0.57 2.09
CA LEU A 65 -8.29 -0.15 0.98
C LEU A 65 -8.69 -0.85 -0.32
N SER A 66 -9.05 -2.13 -0.24
CA SER A 66 -9.52 -2.87 -1.41
C SER A 66 -10.78 -2.23 -2.00
N GLN A 67 -11.68 -1.76 -1.15
CA GLN A 67 -12.88 -1.08 -1.60
C GLN A 67 -12.55 0.26 -2.28
N LEU A 68 -11.60 1.01 -1.72
CA LEU A 68 -11.19 2.28 -2.29
C LEU A 68 -10.52 2.11 -3.65
N LEU A 69 -9.73 1.06 -3.82
CA LEU A 69 -9.01 0.81 -5.06
C LEU A 69 -9.82 0.03 -6.08
N GLY A 70 -10.94 -0.57 -5.66
CA GLY A 70 -11.73 -1.42 -6.55
C GLY A 70 -11.05 -2.73 -6.91
N ARG A 71 -10.01 -3.12 -6.18
CA ARG A 71 -9.22 -4.33 -6.40
C ARG A 71 -8.76 -4.84 -5.05
N LYS A 72 -8.50 -6.15 -4.97
CA LYS A 72 -7.95 -6.71 -3.75
C LYS A 72 -6.57 -6.11 -3.48
N ALA A 73 -6.39 -5.54 -2.30
CA ALA A 73 -5.13 -4.96 -1.86
C ALA A 73 -4.52 -5.84 -0.78
N GLU A 74 -3.22 -6.04 -0.86
CA GLU A 74 -2.44 -6.71 0.18
C GLU A 74 -1.49 -5.68 0.79
N MET A 75 -1.59 -5.49 2.10
CA MET A 75 -0.74 -4.52 2.80
C MET A 75 0.49 -5.20 3.35
N HIS A 76 1.62 -4.57 3.12
CA HIS A 76 2.92 -5.04 3.59
C HIS A 76 3.62 -3.93 4.35
N THR A 77 4.35 -4.28 5.38
CA THR A 77 5.22 -3.33 6.09
C THR A 77 6.67 -3.60 5.67
N VAL A 78 7.53 -2.60 5.89
CA VAL A 78 8.95 -2.77 5.55
C VAL A 78 9.55 -3.97 6.30
N LYS A 79 9.21 -4.11 7.57
CA LYS A 79 9.71 -5.22 8.39
C LYS A 79 9.16 -6.57 7.94
N GLY A 80 7.97 -6.59 7.37
CA GLY A 80 7.34 -7.81 6.88
C GLY A 80 7.83 -8.27 5.52
N LEU A 81 8.57 -7.44 4.80
CA LEU A 81 9.11 -7.82 3.51
C LEU A 81 10.30 -8.77 3.67
N ASN A 82 10.40 -9.72 2.75
CA ASN A 82 11.56 -10.59 2.70
C ASN A 82 12.84 -9.75 2.53
N PRO A 83 13.85 -9.93 3.39
CA PRO A 83 15.07 -9.12 3.30
C PRO A 83 15.76 -9.17 1.94
N HIS A 84 15.62 -10.27 1.20
CA HIS A 84 16.26 -10.42 -0.10
C HIS A 84 15.65 -9.52 -1.17
N VAL A 85 14.39 -9.10 -1.00
CA VAL A 85 13.71 -8.25 -1.98
C VAL A 85 13.40 -6.85 -1.44
N ARG A 86 13.66 -6.62 -0.16
CA ARG A 86 13.28 -5.36 0.51
C ARG A 86 13.83 -4.12 -0.20
N ASP A 87 15.13 -4.13 -0.49
CA ASP A 87 15.76 -2.97 -1.13
C ASP A 87 15.20 -2.71 -2.52
N GLU A 88 14.96 -3.78 -3.27
CA GLU A 88 14.37 -3.67 -4.60
C GLU A 88 12.96 -3.09 -4.54
N VAL A 89 12.15 -3.57 -3.61
CA VAL A 89 10.78 -3.07 -3.42
C VAL A 89 10.81 -1.59 -3.04
N LEU A 90 11.69 -1.22 -2.11
CA LEU A 90 11.76 0.18 -1.67
C LEU A 90 12.17 1.12 -2.80
N ARG A 91 13.07 0.67 -3.69
CA ARG A 91 13.48 1.48 -4.83
C ARG A 91 12.39 1.62 -5.89
N ALA A 92 11.60 0.57 -6.08
CA ALA A 92 10.61 0.54 -7.15
C ALA A 92 9.25 1.12 -6.73
N ALA A 93 8.95 1.15 -5.43
CA ALA A 93 7.65 1.55 -4.94
C ALA A 93 7.32 3.00 -5.30
N GLU A 94 6.08 3.22 -5.75
CA GLU A 94 5.59 4.56 -6.10
C GLU A 94 4.67 5.07 -5.00
N ALA A 95 5.10 6.12 -4.31
CA ALA A 95 4.34 6.69 -3.20
C ALA A 95 3.07 7.35 -3.70
N GLN A 96 1.95 7.03 -3.04
CA GLN A 96 0.65 7.66 -3.29
C GLN A 96 0.28 8.63 -2.18
N TYR A 97 0.88 8.47 -1.01
CA TYR A 97 0.68 9.36 0.12
C TYR A 97 1.95 9.40 0.95
N GLU A 98 2.29 10.57 1.39
CA GLU A 98 3.48 10.75 2.24
C GLU A 98 3.27 11.97 3.12
N GLN A 99 3.44 11.79 4.43
CA GLN A 99 3.35 12.92 5.36
C GLN A 99 4.54 13.84 5.19
N VAL A 100 4.24 15.12 5.29
CA VAL A 100 5.28 16.16 5.21
C VAL A 100 5.86 16.40 6.61
#